data_5fc9ac2278365b30c85319a63af2ace1
#
_entry.id   5fc9ac2278365b30c85319a63af2ace1
#
_cell.length_a   1.000
_cell.length_b   1.000
_cell.length_c   1.000
_cell.angle_alpha   90.00
_cell.angle_beta   90.00
_cell.angle_gamma   90.00
#
_symmetry.space_group_name_H-M   'P 1'
#
loop_
_entity.id
_entity.type
_entity.pdbx_description
1 polymer ?
#
loop_
_entity_poly.entity_id
_entity_poly.type
_entity_poly.pdbx_seq_one_letter_code
_entity_poly.pdbx_strand_id
1 'polypeptide(L)'
;MEKPVFRRKIYSEILEWKENRSDKYALLIKGARRVGKSTIAEEFAKKEFKSYIMIDFAHTSKAIKDLFDDTYDLDFFFLQLQQLTGTRLFEKESVIIFDEVQLLPKARQAIKYLVADGRYKYIETGSLISIRKNTKDILIPSEEHKISMYPMDFEEFLWAIGDEVSTGTIKMLMEKKRPAGNSIHRSLMRTFRLYMLIGGMPQAIETYLEQNNLQAVDEIKRDIVDLYEEDFTKIDPSGLAGDIYDAIPANLSGNASRYVLSSAREGTRSGQVRDLLPDMLSSYTVNIAYHANNPGVGMALEKDAGRYKLFTSDVGLFVTLAFRDKNYTENTIYNKLLSDKLEANLGYIYENVVAQMLVAKGNNLFYYTMESDSSNHLYEIDFLTSVGNKICPIEVKSGNYRGHKSLDVFCDKFRSRICEKYVVHTKDYKRENGISYIPVYMVPFL
;
A
#
# COMPACT_ATOMS: atom_id res chain seq x y z
N MET A 1 -8.05 13.93 -23.82
CA MET A 1 -8.86 14.03 -22.59
C MET A 1 -7.88 14.19 -21.42
N GLU A 2 -8.17 15.11 -20.48
CA GLU A 2 -7.40 15.15 -19.23
C GLU A 2 -7.62 13.85 -18.45
N LYS A 3 -6.55 13.33 -17.86
CA LYS A 3 -6.64 12.11 -17.05
C LYS A 3 -7.48 12.38 -15.80
N PRO A 4 -8.36 11.46 -15.39
CA PRO A 4 -9.15 11.65 -14.18
C PRO A 4 -8.24 11.75 -12.95
N VAL A 5 -8.47 12.77 -12.15
CA VAL A 5 -7.80 12.90 -10.85
C VAL A 5 -8.71 12.29 -9.80
N PHE A 6 -8.32 11.13 -9.29
CA PHE A 6 -9.10 10.44 -8.26
C PHE A 6 -8.93 11.10 -6.88
N ARG A 7 -10.03 11.14 -6.13
CA ARG A 7 -9.98 11.53 -4.72
C ARG A 7 -9.16 10.54 -3.90
N ARG A 8 -8.20 11.05 -3.11
CA ARG A 8 -7.30 10.24 -2.30
C ARG A 8 -7.31 10.70 -0.84
N LYS A 9 -7.24 9.76 0.09
CA LYS A 9 -7.19 10.03 1.55
C LYS A 9 -5.96 10.83 1.93
N ILE A 10 -4.84 10.57 1.27
CA ILE A 10 -3.58 11.27 1.51
C ILE A 10 -3.68 12.79 1.31
N TYR A 11 -4.68 13.29 0.55
CA TYR A 11 -4.89 14.73 0.37
C TYR A 11 -5.06 15.47 1.70
N SER A 12 -5.75 14.86 2.65
CA SER A 12 -5.93 15.44 4.00
C SER A 12 -4.62 15.50 4.80
N GLU A 13 -3.73 14.52 4.62
CA GLU A 13 -2.41 14.52 5.27
C GLU A 13 -1.49 15.59 4.67
N ILE A 14 -1.59 15.81 3.34
CA ILE A 14 -0.86 16.89 2.65
C ILE A 14 -1.38 18.26 3.12
N LEU A 15 -2.70 18.39 3.32
CA LEU A 15 -3.30 19.61 3.83
C LEU A 15 -2.85 19.90 5.28
N GLU A 16 -2.84 18.90 6.15
CA GLU A 16 -2.29 19.01 7.52
C GLU A 16 -0.82 19.46 7.50
N TRP A 17 -0.01 18.88 6.61
CA TRP A 17 1.38 19.32 6.45
C TRP A 17 1.46 20.80 6.02
N LYS A 18 0.66 21.21 5.03
CA LYS A 18 0.62 22.60 4.55
C LYS A 18 0.32 23.57 5.68
N GLU A 19 -0.67 23.27 6.51
CA GLU A 19 -1.15 24.15 7.59
C GLU A 19 -0.21 24.18 8.80
N ASN A 20 0.36 23.03 9.17
CA ASN A 20 1.02 22.88 10.47
C ASN A 20 2.53 22.68 10.40
N ARG A 21 3.09 22.31 9.25
CA ARG A 21 4.50 21.87 9.16
C ARG A 21 5.30 22.48 8.01
N SER A 22 4.64 23.03 6.99
CA SER A 22 5.28 23.44 5.74
C SER A 22 6.30 24.58 5.89
N ASP A 23 6.26 25.33 7.00
CA ASP A 23 7.26 26.35 7.31
C ASP A 23 8.62 25.78 7.74
N LYS A 24 8.63 24.53 8.22
CA LYS A 24 9.85 23.90 8.79
C LYS A 24 10.29 22.65 8.05
N TYR A 25 9.40 22.05 7.25
CA TYR A 25 9.64 20.78 6.61
C TYR A 25 9.11 20.78 5.17
N ALA A 26 9.92 20.32 4.22
CA ALA A 26 9.44 19.84 2.94
C ALA A 26 8.61 18.57 3.12
N LEU A 27 7.67 18.31 2.21
CA LEU A 27 6.89 17.08 2.21
C LEU A 27 7.51 16.06 1.27
N LEU A 28 7.88 14.87 1.76
CA LEU A 28 8.28 13.75 0.92
C LEU A 28 7.15 12.71 0.84
N ILE A 29 6.52 12.59 -0.34
CA ILE A 29 5.50 11.58 -0.63
C ILE A 29 6.19 10.31 -1.15
N LYS A 30 6.16 9.25 -0.32
CA LYS A 30 6.74 7.94 -0.65
C LYS A 30 5.62 6.99 -1.10
N GLY A 31 5.96 6.00 -1.92
CA GLY A 31 5.01 4.98 -2.33
C GLY A 31 5.48 4.22 -3.57
N ALA A 32 4.79 3.15 -3.92
CA ALA A 32 5.09 2.33 -5.09
C ALA A 32 5.06 3.17 -6.38
N ARG A 33 5.75 2.69 -7.40
CA ARG A 33 5.66 3.26 -8.74
C ARG A 33 4.22 3.13 -9.27
N ARG A 34 3.75 4.13 -10.03
CA ARG A 34 2.37 4.18 -10.60
C ARG A 34 1.22 4.32 -9.58
N VAL A 35 1.49 4.59 -8.30
CA VAL A 35 0.44 4.78 -7.29
C VAL A 35 -0.23 6.17 -7.34
N GLY A 36 0.32 7.12 -8.14
CA GLY A 36 -0.25 8.45 -8.37
C GLY A 36 0.38 9.60 -7.56
N LYS A 37 1.63 9.44 -7.08
CA LYS A 37 2.32 10.48 -6.27
C LYS A 37 2.44 11.83 -6.97
N SER A 38 2.95 11.85 -8.20
CA SER A 38 3.14 13.07 -9.00
C SER A 38 1.80 13.75 -9.28
N THR A 39 0.78 12.96 -9.61
CA THR A 39 -0.58 13.45 -9.88
C THR A 39 -1.20 14.14 -8.66
N ILE A 40 -1.12 13.53 -7.48
CA ILE A 40 -1.69 14.13 -6.26
C ILE A 40 -0.91 15.37 -5.82
N ALA A 41 0.43 15.38 -5.97
CA ALA A 41 1.26 16.52 -5.65
C ALA A 41 0.93 17.73 -6.54
N GLU A 42 0.80 17.49 -7.84
CA GLU A 42 0.42 18.52 -8.81
C GLU A 42 -1.01 19.03 -8.59
N GLU A 43 -1.98 18.14 -8.39
CA GLU A 43 -3.37 18.48 -8.11
C GLU A 43 -3.51 19.30 -6.83
N PHE A 44 -2.78 18.91 -5.79
CA PHE A 44 -2.73 19.66 -4.55
C PHE A 44 -2.13 21.06 -4.76
N ALA A 45 -1.03 21.16 -5.51
CA ALA A 45 -0.41 22.44 -5.81
C ALA A 45 -1.34 23.39 -6.59
N LYS A 46 -2.06 22.86 -7.59
CA LYS A 46 -3.05 23.63 -8.39
C LYS A 46 -4.19 24.19 -7.53
N LYS A 47 -4.64 23.45 -6.52
CA LYS A 47 -5.77 23.84 -5.69
C LYS A 47 -5.40 24.72 -4.51
N GLU A 48 -4.24 24.50 -3.94
CA GLU A 48 -3.89 25.00 -2.63
C GLU A 48 -2.85 26.13 -2.64
N PHE A 49 -2.23 26.40 -3.80
CA PHE A 49 -1.22 27.44 -3.95
C PHE A 49 -1.54 28.39 -5.09
N LYS A 50 -1.03 29.62 -4.99
CA LYS A 50 -1.23 30.66 -6.01
C LYS A 50 -0.47 30.38 -7.30
N SER A 51 0.71 29.78 -7.18
CA SER A 51 1.49 29.26 -8.29
C SER A 51 2.34 28.08 -7.85
N TYR A 52 2.77 27.27 -8.80
CA TYR A 52 3.66 26.16 -8.54
C TYR A 52 4.66 25.97 -9.69
N ILE A 53 5.81 25.41 -9.38
CA ILE A 53 6.76 24.87 -10.34
C ILE A 53 6.88 23.37 -10.08
N MET A 54 6.69 22.54 -11.12
CA MET A 54 6.95 21.11 -11.05
C MET A 54 8.18 20.78 -11.88
N ILE A 55 9.19 20.21 -11.25
CA ILE A 55 10.43 19.77 -11.89
C ILE A 55 10.44 18.24 -11.88
N ASP A 56 10.12 17.64 -13.03
CA ASP A 56 10.31 16.20 -13.25
C ASP A 56 11.79 15.92 -13.60
N PHE A 57 12.55 15.38 -12.67
CA PHE A 57 13.97 15.10 -12.88
C PHE A 57 14.25 14.00 -13.89
N ALA A 58 13.25 13.24 -14.33
CA ALA A 58 13.38 12.29 -15.44
C ALA A 58 13.44 13.00 -16.80
N HIS A 59 12.71 14.12 -16.97
CA HIS A 59 12.53 14.78 -18.25
C HIS A 59 13.00 16.24 -18.30
N THR A 60 13.37 16.84 -17.16
CA THR A 60 13.79 18.26 -17.11
C THR A 60 15.08 18.51 -17.88
N SER A 61 15.25 19.77 -18.33
CA SER A 61 16.43 20.20 -19.07
C SER A 61 17.70 20.14 -18.23
N LYS A 62 18.85 20.03 -18.91
CA LYS A 62 20.15 20.12 -18.24
C LYS A 62 20.32 21.45 -17.51
N ALA A 63 19.86 22.57 -18.08
CA ALA A 63 19.94 23.88 -17.45
C ALA A 63 19.28 23.93 -16.07
N ILE A 64 18.11 23.29 -15.90
CA ILE A 64 17.45 23.20 -14.58
C ILE A 64 18.24 22.29 -13.64
N LYS A 65 18.80 21.17 -14.13
CA LYS A 65 19.63 20.27 -13.28
C LYS A 65 20.89 20.98 -12.78
N ASP A 66 21.55 21.75 -13.65
CA ASP A 66 22.77 22.48 -13.34
C ASP A 66 22.55 23.58 -12.26
N LEU A 67 21.32 24.10 -12.07
CA LEU A 67 21.01 25.03 -10.98
C LEU A 67 21.31 24.46 -9.60
N PHE A 68 21.17 23.14 -9.43
CA PHE A 68 21.43 22.46 -8.16
C PHE A 68 22.90 22.18 -7.88
N ASP A 69 23.81 22.55 -8.81
CA ASP A 69 25.24 22.46 -8.60
C ASP A 69 25.76 23.61 -7.71
N ASP A 70 25.07 24.76 -7.75
CA ASP A 70 25.41 25.93 -6.92
C ASP A 70 24.09 26.48 -6.30
N THR A 71 23.84 26.12 -5.06
CA THR A 71 22.72 26.64 -4.27
C THR A 71 23.16 27.61 -3.18
N TYR A 72 24.35 28.21 -3.32
CA TYR A 72 24.86 29.14 -2.34
C TYR A 72 24.14 30.50 -2.41
N ASP A 73 23.83 30.99 -3.63
CA ASP A 73 23.05 32.20 -3.87
C ASP A 73 21.59 31.80 -4.25
N LEU A 74 20.73 31.76 -3.25
CA LEU A 74 19.31 31.38 -3.46
C LEU A 74 18.50 32.47 -4.20
N ASP A 75 18.92 33.75 -4.16
CA ASP A 75 18.24 34.80 -4.93
C ASP A 75 18.45 34.57 -6.41
N PHE A 76 19.68 34.27 -6.78
CA PHE A 76 20.03 33.95 -8.17
C PHE A 76 19.40 32.62 -8.62
N PHE A 77 19.42 31.60 -7.75
CA PHE A 77 18.79 30.32 -8.01
C PHE A 77 17.29 30.48 -8.36
N PHE A 78 16.52 31.18 -7.55
CA PHE A 78 15.09 31.36 -7.81
C PHE A 78 14.81 32.29 -9.00
N LEU A 79 15.65 33.28 -9.25
CA LEU A 79 15.54 34.11 -10.44
C LEU A 79 15.68 33.26 -11.72
N GLN A 80 16.74 32.44 -11.78
CA GLN A 80 16.97 31.55 -12.92
C GLN A 80 15.88 30.49 -13.06
N LEU A 81 15.40 29.89 -11.96
CA LEU A 81 14.35 28.89 -11.98
C LEU A 81 13.05 29.46 -12.56
N GLN A 82 12.64 30.64 -12.13
CA GLN A 82 11.46 31.35 -12.67
C GLN A 82 11.64 31.69 -14.17
N GLN A 83 12.82 32.11 -14.56
CA GLN A 83 13.12 32.42 -15.97
C GLN A 83 13.07 31.17 -16.87
N LEU A 84 13.65 30.05 -16.39
CA LEU A 84 13.70 28.79 -17.16
C LEU A 84 12.34 28.11 -17.25
N THR A 85 11.50 28.25 -16.24
CA THR A 85 10.14 27.65 -16.20
C THR A 85 9.04 28.58 -16.69
N GLY A 86 9.32 29.87 -16.87
CA GLY A 86 8.31 30.88 -17.23
C GLY A 86 7.25 31.10 -16.14
N THR A 87 7.49 30.65 -14.91
CA THR A 87 6.53 30.66 -13.83
C THR A 87 6.95 31.62 -12.72
N ARG A 88 6.09 32.59 -12.41
CA ARG A 88 6.33 33.50 -11.27
C ARG A 88 6.01 32.82 -9.95
N LEU A 89 6.92 32.94 -8.99
CA LEU A 89 6.74 32.48 -7.62
C LEU A 89 6.35 33.67 -6.71
N PHE A 90 5.49 33.39 -5.73
CA PHE A 90 5.01 34.33 -4.72
C PHE A 90 5.44 33.83 -3.34
N GLU A 91 6.11 34.66 -2.57
CA GLU A 91 6.60 34.27 -1.24
C GLU A 91 5.46 33.76 -0.36
N LYS A 92 5.69 32.61 0.29
CA LYS A 92 4.75 31.86 1.14
C LYS A 92 3.44 31.37 0.47
N GLU A 93 3.21 31.76 -0.78
CA GLU A 93 2.01 31.38 -1.53
C GLU A 93 2.28 30.41 -2.69
N SER A 94 3.55 30.06 -2.92
CA SER A 94 3.94 29.14 -3.98
C SER A 94 4.60 27.88 -3.44
N VAL A 95 4.50 26.78 -4.22
CA VAL A 95 5.16 25.51 -3.94
C VAL A 95 6.02 25.08 -5.12
N ILE A 96 7.16 24.46 -4.82
CA ILE A 96 8.05 23.83 -5.81
C ILE A 96 7.99 22.31 -5.58
N ILE A 97 7.65 21.57 -6.64
CA ILE A 97 7.54 20.11 -6.62
C ILE A 97 8.78 19.52 -7.27
N PHE A 98 9.49 18.68 -6.54
CA PHE A 98 10.62 17.88 -7.02
C PHE A 98 10.11 16.46 -7.29
N ASP A 99 9.74 16.18 -8.54
CA ASP A 99 9.24 14.88 -8.95
C ASP A 99 10.40 13.95 -9.33
N GLU A 100 10.31 12.67 -8.88
CA GLU A 100 11.36 11.67 -9.02
C GLU A 100 12.73 12.16 -8.47
N VAL A 101 12.72 12.74 -7.26
CA VAL A 101 13.88 13.41 -6.62
C VAL A 101 15.13 12.53 -6.50
N GLN A 102 14.98 11.19 -6.52
CA GLN A 102 16.11 10.27 -6.51
C GLN A 102 17.00 10.34 -7.77
N LEU A 103 16.49 10.91 -8.86
CA LEU A 103 17.26 11.08 -10.10
C LEU A 103 18.22 12.27 -10.05
N LEU A 104 18.02 13.19 -9.08
CA LEU A 104 18.95 14.28 -8.81
C LEU A 104 19.22 14.43 -7.30
N PRO A 105 20.11 13.62 -6.71
CA PRO A 105 20.40 13.64 -5.27
C PRO A 105 20.78 15.02 -4.71
N LYS A 106 21.45 15.88 -5.51
CA LYS A 106 21.79 17.25 -5.14
C LYS A 106 20.56 18.11 -4.86
N ALA A 107 19.46 17.94 -5.63
CA ALA A 107 18.22 18.65 -5.39
C ALA A 107 17.63 18.29 -4.02
N ARG A 108 17.67 17.00 -3.67
CA ARG A 108 17.24 16.56 -2.34
C ARG A 108 18.13 17.10 -1.22
N GLN A 109 19.44 17.13 -1.42
CA GLN A 109 20.38 17.73 -0.45
C GLN A 109 20.11 19.23 -0.24
N ALA A 110 19.71 19.95 -1.31
CA ALA A 110 19.40 21.37 -1.25
C ALA A 110 18.17 21.69 -0.39
N ILE A 111 17.25 20.74 -0.16
CA ILE A 111 16.03 20.92 0.64
C ILE A 111 16.30 21.57 1.99
N LYS A 112 17.37 21.19 2.67
CA LYS A 112 17.76 21.79 3.95
C LYS A 112 17.90 23.32 3.85
N TYR A 113 18.57 23.80 2.82
CA TYR A 113 18.82 25.24 2.62
C TYR A 113 17.59 25.95 2.08
N LEU A 114 16.85 25.29 1.19
CA LEU A 114 15.62 25.82 0.60
C LEU A 114 14.52 25.99 1.65
N VAL A 115 14.36 25.03 2.55
CA VAL A 115 13.39 25.14 3.68
C VAL A 115 13.83 26.20 4.67
N ALA A 116 15.13 26.31 4.97
CA ALA A 116 15.66 27.32 5.89
C ALA A 116 15.49 28.76 5.35
N ASP A 117 15.54 28.95 4.04
CA ASP A 117 15.27 30.23 3.37
C ASP A 117 13.80 30.69 3.59
N GLY A 118 12.85 29.77 3.59
CA GLY A 118 11.47 29.99 4.01
C GLY A 118 10.58 30.75 3.03
N ARG A 119 11.05 31.15 1.84
CA ARG A 119 10.24 31.86 0.83
C ARG A 119 9.16 31.02 0.21
N TYR A 120 9.44 29.73 -0.06
CA TYR A 120 8.52 28.83 -0.76
C TYR A 120 8.33 27.54 0.02
N LYS A 121 7.32 26.76 -0.40
CA LYS A 121 7.06 25.41 0.12
C LYS A 121 7.60 24.38 -0.86
N TYR A 122 7.91 23.16 -0.36
CA TYR A 122 8.53 22.10 -1.17
C TYR A 122 7.80 20.79 -0.98
N ILE A 123 7.48 20.13 -2.10
CA ILE A 123 6.95 18.77 -2.13
C ILE A 123 7.92 17.93 -2.95
N GLU A 124 8.32 16.80 -2.42
CA GLU A 124 9.16 15.82 -3.08
C GLU A 124 8.37 14.56 -3.34
N THR A 125 8.53 13.95 -4.50
CA THR A 125 8.03 12.61 -4.78
C THR A 125 9.18 11.70 -5.17
N GLY A 126 9.04 10.40 -4.90
CA GLY A 126 10.02 9.42 -5.35
C GLY A 126 9.76 8.02 -4.84
N SER A 127 10.33 7.02 -5.52
CA SER A 127 10.37 5.66 -5.02
C SER A 127 11.57 5.47 -4.09
N LEU A 128 11.36 4.94 -2.88
CA LEU A 128 12.43 4.78 -1.88
C LEU A 128 13.54 3.81 -2.29
N ILE A 129 13.26 2.86 -3.17
CA ILE A 129 14.26 1.94 -3.73
C ILE A 129 15.41 2.74 -4.34
N SER A 130 15.06 3.62 -5.26
CA SER A 130 16.03 4.46 -5.96
C SER A 130 16.64 5.51 -5.04
N ILE A 131 15.87 6.02 -4.07
CA ILE A 131 16.33 6.99 -3.07
C ILE A 131 17.48 6.39 -2.23
N ARG A 132 17.34 5.19 -1.67
CA ARG A 132 18.39 4.59 -0.83
C ARG A 132 19.69 4.31 -1.57
N LYS A 133 19.61 3.84 -2.83
CA LYS A 133 20.81 3.57 -3.65
C LYS A 133 21.53 4.85 -4.08
N ASN A 134 20.77 5.86 -4.48
CA ASN A 134 21.31 7.10 -5.04
C ASN A 134 21.71 8.14 -3.98
N THR A 135 21.36 7.92 -2.70
CA THR A 135 21.66 8.87 -1.61
C THR A 135 22.79 8.42 -0.69
N LYS A 136 23.59 7.41 -1.08
CA LYS A 136 24.74 6.96 -0.27
C LYS A 136 25.77 8.06 -0.04
N ASP A 137 25.89 8.98 -1.00
CA ASP A 137 26.92 10.02 -1.03
C ASP A 137 26.39 11.43 -0.71
N ILE A 138 25.13 11.56 -0.24
CA ILE A 138 24.55 12.84 0.15
C ILE A 138 24.10 12.85 1.60
N LEU A 139 24.13 14.04 2.21
CA LEU A 139 23.50 14.27 3.51
C LEU A 139 21.98 14.30 3.34
N ILE A 140 21.28 13.31 3.94
CA ILE A 140 19.81 13.27 3.93
C ILE A 140 19.28 14.43 4.78
N PRO A 141 18.41 15.30 4.24
CA PRO A 141 17.88 16.42 5.01
C PRO A 141 17.06 15.93 6.22
N SER A 142 17.20 16.60 7.34
CA SER A 142 16.35 16.44 8.53
C SER A 142 15.02 17.20 8.40
N GLU A 143 14.97 18.12 7.45
CA GLU A 143 13.85 19.02 7.16
C GLU A 143 12.81 18.38 6.21
N GLU A 144 12.67 17.05 6.23
CA GLU A 144 11.66 16.29 5.48
C GLU A 144 10.59 15.74 6.41
N HIS A 145 9.32 16.07 6.14
CA HIS A 145 8.17 15.34 6.65
C HIS A 145 7.75 14.25 5.66
N LYS A 146 7.71 13.00 6.11
CA LYS A 146 7.52 11.83 5.22
C LYS A 146 6.14 11.24 5.41
N ILE A 147 5.37 11.16 4.32
CA ILE A 147 4.09 10.47 4.27
C ILE A 147 4.14 9.32 3.25
N SER A 148 3.27 8.33 3.42
CA SER A 148 3.25 7.13 2.58
C SER A 148 1.96 7.04 1.77
N MET A 149 2.10 6.89 0.45
CA MET A 149 0.98 6.71 -0.46
C MET A 149 0.90 5.25 -0.91
N TYR A 150 -0.21 4.61 -0.59
CA TYR A 150 -0.51 3.22 -0.94
C TYR A 150 -1.39 3.15 -2.19
N PRO A 151 -1.50 1.98 -2.86
CA PRO A 151 -2.58 1.73 -3.80
C PRO A 151 -3.94 2.08 -3.17
N MET A 152 -4.92 2.46 -3.96
CA MET A 152 -6.25 2.81 -3.47
C MET A 152 -6.83 1.66 -2.65
N ASP A 153 -7.34 1.97 -1.47
CA ASP A 153 -8.13 1.02 -0.69
C ASP A 153 -9.59 0.95 -1.20
N PHE A 154 -10.39 0.11 -0.58
CA PHE A 154 -11.77 -0.09 -1.04
C PHE A 154 -12.62 1.19 -0.93
N GLU A 155 -12.39 2.05 0.04
CA GLU A 155 -13.09 3.33 0.19
C GLU A 155 -12.74 4.30 -0.95
N GLU A 156 -11.46 4.44 -1.27
CA GLU A 156 -10.98 5.25 -2.40
C GLU A 156 -11.46 4.69 -3.75
N PHE A 157 -11.55 3.36 -3.87
CA PHE A 157 -12.13 2.69 -5.03
C PHE A 157 -13.62 3.02 -5.20
N LEU A 158 -14.41 3.00 -4.12
CA LEU A 158 -15.82 3.41 -4.16
C LEU A 158 -15.96 4.84 -4.67
N TRP A 159 -15.16 5.78 -4.17
CA TRP A 159 -15.15 7.16 -4.67
C TRP A 159 -14.77 7.22 -6.16
N ALA A 160 -13.79 6.44 -6.59
CA ALA A 160 -13.34 6.43 -7.99
C ALA A 160 -14.43 5.97 -8.96
N ILE A 161 -15.27 5.02 -8.57
CA ILE A 161 -16.42 4.55 -9.38
C ILE A 161 -17.70 5.39 -9.17
N GLY A 162 -17.62 6.50 -8.43
CA GLY A 162 -18.76 7.42 -8.19
C GLY A 162 -19.71 6.98 -7.08
N ASP A 163 -19.36 5.99 -6.26
CA ASP A 163 -20.18 5.53 -5.14
C ASP A 163 -19.75 6.18 -3.81
N GLU A 164 -20.21 7.39 -3.58
CA GLU A 164 -19.94 8.14 -2.35
C GLU A 164 -20.83 7.71 -1.17
N VAL A 165 -21.97 7.05 -1.45
CA VAL A 165 -22.95 6.67 -0.43
C VAL A 165 -22.52 5.43 0.36
N SER A 166 -21.96 4.44 -0.32
CA SER A 166 -21.58 3.17 0.29
C SER A 166 -20.53 3.33 1.39
N THR A 167 -19.58 4.23 1.26
CA THR A 167 -18.57 4.52 2.28
C THR A 167 -19.21 4.93 3.62
N GLY A 168 -20.11 5.93 3.59
CA GLY A 168 -20.82 6.37 4.79
C GLY A 168 -21.70 5.28 5.39
N THR A 169 -22.34 4.49 4.54
CA THR A 169 -23.16 3.35 4.96
C THR A 169 -22.34 2.30 5.67
N ILE A 170 -21.21 1.85 5.09
CA ILE A 170 -20.34 0.83 5.68
C ILE A 170 -19.79 1.30 7.03
N LYS A 171 -19.32 2.54 7.09
CA LYS A 171 -18.80 3.15 8.33
C LYS A 171 -19.86 3.16 9.43
N MET A 172 -21.07 3.61 9.12
CA MET A 172 -22.19 3.61 10.07
C MET A 172 -22.56 2.20 10.54
N LEU A 173 -22.60 1.21 9.65
CA LEU A 173 -22.90 -0.18 9.99
C LEU A 173 -21.83 -0.77 10.92
N MET A 174 -20.56 -0.48 10.66
CA MET A 174 -19.43 -0.90 11.51
C MET A 174 -19.51 -0.27 12.90
N GLU A 175 -19.71 1.04 12.99
CA GLU A 175 -19.84 1.79 14.26
C GLU A 175 -21.03 1.28 15.09
N LYS A 176 -22.19 1.06 14.45
CA LYS A 176 -23.40 0.57 15.11
C LYS A 176 -23.42 -0.94 15.32
N LYS A 177 -22.43 -1.67 14.82
CA LYS A 177 -22.33 -3.14 14.90
C LYS A 177 -23.62 -3.81 14.39
N ARG A 178 -24.09 -3.43 13.18
CA ARG A 178 -25.35 -3.90 12.58
C ARG A 178 -25.13 -4.55 11.21
N PRO A 179 -25.95 -5.56 10.85
CA PRO A 179 -25.94 -6.12 9.50
C PRO A 179 -26.49 -5.13 8.48
N ALA A 180 -25.98 -5.22 7.25
CA ALA A 180 -26.45 -4.44 6.11
C ALA A 180 -27.80 -4.89 5.54
N GLY A 181 -28.14 -6.15 5.78
CA GLY A 181 -29.28 -6.82 5.14
C GLY A 181 -28.94 -7.35 3.75
N ASN A 182 -29.69 -8.36 3.31
CA ASN A 182 -29.34 -9.17 2.14
C ASN A 182 -29.09 -8.37 0.86
N SER A 183 -29.90 -7.33 0.59
CA SER A 183 -29.79 -6.56 -0.66
C SER A 183 -28.50 -5.72 -0.68
N ILE A 184 -28.28 -4.91 0.36
CA ILE A 184 -27.13 -4.03 0.48
C ILE A 184 -25.84 -4.87 0.57
N HIS A 185 -25.86 -5.92 1.41
CA HIS A 185 -24.70 -6.81 1.56
C HIS A 185 -24.28 -7.44 0.22
N ARG A 186 -25.23 -7.95 -0.59
CA ARG A 186 -24.91 -8.54 -1.91
C ARG A 186 -24.31 -7.51 -2.86
N SER A 187 -24.85 -6.28 -2.86
CA SER A 187 -24.32 -5.19 -3.69
C SER A 187 -22.88 -4.85 -3.29
N LEU A 188 -22.65 -4.61 -1.99
CA LEU A 188 -21.31 -4.30 -1.47
C LEU A 188 -20.31 -5.43 -1.73
N MET A 189 -20.68 -6.69 -1.55
CA MET A 189 -19.83 -7.84 -1.84
C MET A 189 -19.49 -7.94 -3.34
N ARG A 190 -20.44 -7.64 -4.23
CA ARG A 190 -20.18 -7.61 -5.68
C ARG A 190 -19.17 -6.52 -6.02
N THR A 191 -19.35 -5.31 -5.50
CA THR A 191 -18.41 -4.19 -5.71
C THR A 191 -17.04 -4.50 -5.09
N PHE A 192 -17.01 -5.13 -3.91
CA PHE A 192 -15.76 -5.54 -3.28
C PHE A 192 -14.99 -6.60 -4.11
N ARG A 193 -15.70 -7.58 -4.68
CA ARG A 193 -15.05 -8.53 -5.60
C ARG A 193 -14.52 -7.86 -6.85
N LEU A 194 -15.24 -6.87 -7.37
CA LEU A 194 -14.75 -6.06 -8.50
C LEU A 194 -13.45 -5.33 -8.12
N TYR A 195 -13.42 -4.72 -6.92
CA TYR A 195 -12.20 -4.13 -6.38
C TYR A 195 -11.03 -5.13 -6.28
N MET A 196 -11.28 -6.34 -5.79
CA MET A 196 -10.22 -7.36 -5.73
C MET A 196 -9.66 -7.71 -7.12
N LEU A 197 -10.48 -7.68 -8.17
CA LEU A 197 -10.05 -7.97 -9.54
C LEU A 197 -9.29 -6.82 -10.19
N ILE A 198 -9.76 -5.59 -10.01
CA ILE A 198 -9.15 -4.40 -10.60
C ILE A 198 -7.92 -3.97 -9.80
N GLY A 199 -8.01 -4.01 -8.47
CA GLY A 199 -7.02 -3.48 -7.54
C GLY A 199 -7.18 -2.00 -7.26
N GLY A 200 -6.17 -1.44 -6.59
CA GLY A 200 -6.10 -0.03 -6.21
C GLY A 200 -5.12 0.80 -7.05
N MET A 201 -4.59 0.26 -8.15
CA MET A 201 -3.71 1.02 -9.02
C MET A 201 -4.52 1.99 -9.89
N PRO A 202 -4.26 3.33 -9.83
CA PRO A 202 -5.07 4.33 -10.53
C PRO A 202 -5.27 4.04 -12.01
N GLN A 203 -4.22 3.63 -12.71
CA GLN A 203 -4.26 3.34 -14.15
C GLN A 203 -5.17 2.12 -14.46
N ALA A 204 -5.20 1.11 -13.59
CA ALA A 204 -6.09 -0.05 -13.75
C ALA A 204 -7.57 0.35 -13.56
N ILE A 205 -7.85 1.24 -12.58
CA ILE A 205 -9.20 1.77 -12.35
C ILE A 205 -9.65 2.65 -13.51
N GLU A 206 -8.78 3.55 -13.99
CA GLU A 206 -9.03 4.40 -15.16
C GLU A 206 -9.42 3.56 -16.38
N THR A 207 -8.61 2.54 -16.70
CA THR A 207 -8.87 1.61 -17.83
C THR A 207 -10.22 0.90 -17.67
N TYR A 208 -10.57 0.48 -16.46
CA TYR A 208 -11.87 -0.13 -16.20
C TYR A 208 -13.03 0.85 -16.44
N LEU A 209 -12.93 2.08 -15.95
CA LEU A 209 -13.95 3.10 -16.12
C LEU A 209 -14.16 3.49 -17.57
N GLU A 210 -13.08 3.53 -18.36
CA GLU A 210 -13.15 3.88 -19.77
C GLU A 210 -13.69 2.75 -20.66
N GLN A 211 -13.26 1.51 -20.39
CA GLN A 211 -13.49 0.38 -21.30
C GLN A 211 -14.46 -0.66 -20.78
N ASN A 212 -14.74 -0.71 -19.48
CA ASN A 212 -15.52 -1.76 -18.81
C ASN A 212 -15.06 -3.18 -19.20
N ASN A 213 -13.75 -3.36 -19.37
CA ASN A 213 -13.14 -4.60 -19.86
C ASN A 213 -12.04 -5.07 -18.91
N LEU A 214 -12.26 -6.20 -18.24
CA LEU A 214 -11.30 -6.76 -17.26
C LEU A 214 -10.03 -7.31 -17.91
N GLN A 215 -10.08 -7.73 -19.19
CA GLN A 215 -8.89 -8.14 -19.93
C GLN A 215 -7.97 -6.95 -20.17
N ALA A 216 -8.50 -5.79 -20.59
CA ALA A 216 -7.71 -4.58 -20.76
C ALA A 216 -7.10 -4.10 -19.43
N VAL A 217 -7.83 -4.26 -18.33
CA VAL A 217 -7.32 -4.00 -16.97
C VAL A 217 -6.16 -4.95 -16.63
N ASP A 218 -6.26 -6.23 -17.01
CA ASP A 218 -5.19 -7.21 -16.77
C ASP A 218 -3.91 -6.86 -17.54
N GLU A 219 -4.02 -6.39 -18.78
CA GLU A 219 -2.88 -5.94 -19.57
C GLU A 219 -2.13 -4.80 -18.86
N ILE A 220 -2.86 -3.79 -18.38
CA ILE A 220 -2.27 -2.68 -17.59
C ILE A 220 -1.61 -3.17 -16.29
N LYS A 221 -2.22 -4.14 -15.60
CA LYS A 221 -1.63 -4.69 -14.37
C LYS A 221 -0.35 -5.47 -14.65
N ARG A 222 -0.28 -6.19 -15.78
CA ARG A 222 0.95 -6.87 -16.23
C ARG A 222 2.05 -5.88 -16.52
N ASP A 223 1.77 -4.79 -17.24
CA ASP A 223 2.74 -3.72 -17.47
C ASP A 223 3.28 -3.14 -16.16
N ILE A 224 2.42 -3.01 -15.13
CA ILE A 224 2.85 -2.53 -13.80
C ILE A 224 3.74 -3.57 -13.10
N VAL A 225 3.41 -4.87 -13.19
CA VAL A 225 4.24 -5.95 -12.63
C VAL A 225 5.60 -5.97 -13.31
N ASP A 226 5.66 -5.91 -14.64
CA ASP A 226 6.91 -5.88 -15.40
C ASP A 226 7.79 -4.69 -14.99
N LEU A 227 7.20 -3.50 -14.77
CA LEU A 227 7.93 -2.34 -14.23
C LEU A 227 8.49 -2.59 -12.81
N TYR A 228 7.79 -3.34 -11.97
CA TYR A 228 8.29 -3.72 -10.64
C TYR A 228 9.44 -4.71 -10.73
N GLU A 229 9.35 -5.70 -11.63
CA GLU A 229 10.44 -6.66 -11.89
C GLU A 229 11.71 -5.95 -12.38
N GLU A 230 11.56 -4.95 -13.30
CA GLU A 230 12.68 -4.10 -13.72
C GLU A 230 13.30 -3.32 -12.54
N ASP A 231 12.47 -2.78 -11.66
CA ASP A 231 12.97 -2.07 -10.48
C ASP A 231 13.64 -3.03 -9.50
N PHE A 232 13.15 -4.25 -9.33
CA PHE A 232 13.81 -5.30 -8.54
C PHE A 232 15.16 -5.70 -9.13
N THR A 233 15.29 -5.81 -10.45
CA THR A 233 16.56 -6.10 -11.12
C THR A 233 17.63 -5.03 -10.85
N LYS A 234 17.22 -3.75 -10.70
CA LYS A 234 18.13 -2.67 -10.29
C LYS A 234 18.63 -2.84 -8.85
N ILE A 235 17.80 -3.40 -7.95
CA ILE A 235 18.17 -3.68 -6.56
C ILE A 235 19.07 -4.90 -6.47
N ASP A 236 18.66 -5.94 -7.12
CA ASP A 236 19.28 -7.27 -7.11
C ASP A 236 19.47 -7.80 -8.53
N PRO A 237 20.67 -7.61 -9.11
CA PRO A 237 20.99 -8.13 -10.44
C PRO A 237 20.94 -9.66 -10.55
N SER A 238 20.88 -10.39 -9.43
CA SER A 238 20.72 -11.86 -9.43
C SER A 238 19.29 -12.29 -9.81
N GLY A 239 18.30 -11.36 -9.75
CA GLY A 239 16.89 -11.59 -10.02
C GLY A 239 16.12 -12.26 -8.86
N LEU A 240 16.78 -12.55 -7.72
CA LEU A 240 16.11 -13.20 -6.59
C LEU A 240 14.96 -12.36 -6.00
N ALA A 241 15.09 -11.03 -6.01
CA ALA A 241 14.02 -10.14 -5.54
C ALA A 241 12.74 -10.27 -6.38
N GLY A 242 12.87 -10.40 -7.70
CA GLY A 242 11.75 -10.70 -8.61
C GLY A 242 11.13 -12.07 -8.30
N ASP A 243 11.95 -13.12 -8.20
CA ASP A 243 11.46 -14.46 -7.87
C ASP A 243 10.71 -14.50 -6.54
N ILE A 244 11.17 -13.74 -5.53
CA ILE A 244 10.48 -13.63 -4.23
C ILE A 244 9.11 -12.99 -4.41
N TYR A 245 9.01 -11.93 -5.22
CA TYR A 245 7.75 -11.24 -5.49
C TYR A 245 6.76 -12.16 -6.21
N ASP A 246 7.20 -12.84 -7.26
CA ASP A 246 6.38 -13.74 -8.06
C ASP A 246 5.88 -14.96 -7.30
N ALA A 247 6.67 -15.44 -6.32
CA ALA A 247 6.29 -16.58 -5.51
C ALA A 247 5.30 -16.26 -4.37
N ILE A 248 4.92 -14.98 -4.15
CA ILE A 248 4.00 -14.60 -3.06
C ILE A 248 2.66 -15.33 -3.16
N PRO A 249 1.96 -15.37 -4.33
CA PRO A 249 0.68 -16.08 -4.43
C PRO A 249 0.80 -17.57 -4.14
N ALA A 250 1.84 -18.23 -4.64
CA ALA A 250 2.07 -19.66 -4.39
C ALA A 250 2.32 -19.97 -2.92
N ASN A 251 3.07 -19.10 -2.21
CA ASN A 251 3.30 -19.25 -0.77
C ASN A 251 2.01 -19.13 0.05
N LEU A 252 1.17 -18.14 -0.26
CA LEU A 252 -0.08 -17.93 0.46
C LEU A 252 -1.10 -19.03 0.14
N SER A 253 -1.18 -19.51 -1.11
CA SER A 253 -2.09 -20.59 -1.51
C SER A 253 -1.72 -21.94 -0.88
N GLY A 254 -0.45 -22.17 -0.58
CA GLY A 254 0.06 -23.38 0.05
C GLY A 254 -0.22 -23.49 1.55
N ASN A 255 -0.92 -22.53 2.17
CA ASN A 255 -1.19 -22.47 3.62
C ASN A 255 0.07 -22.62 4.49
N ALA A 256 1.21 -22.14 4.01
CA ALA A 256 2.45 -22.19 4.77
C ALA A 256 2.40 -21.18 5.93
N SER A 257 2.81 -21.64 7.13
CA SER A 257 2.85 -20.78 8.33
C SER A 257 3.91 -19.68 8.31
N ARG A 258 4.71 -19.62 7.24
CA ARG A 258 5.71 -18.60 6.95
C ARG A 258 6.06 -18.62 5.47
N TYR A 259 6.70 -17.58 4.97
CA TYR A 259 7.23 -17.57 3.62
C TYR A 259 8.29 -18.67 3.43
N VAL A 260 8.09 -19.51 2.41
CA VAL A 260 8.97 -20.63 2.09
C VAL A 260 9.97 -20.20 1.03
N LEU A 261 11.23 -20.03 1.38
CA LEU A 261 12.26 -19.45 0.50
C LEU A 261 12.53 -20.28 -0.77
N SER A 262 12.46 -21.61 -0.66
CA SER A 262 12.66 -22.51 -1.80
C SER A 262 11.56 -22.44 -2.86
N SER A 263 10.40 -21.84 -2.56
CA SER A 263 9.35 -21.60 -3.56
C SER A 263 9.70 -20.47 -4.50
N ALA A 264 10.51 -19.51 -4.11
CA ALA A 264 11.03 -18.48 -4.98
C ALA A 264 12.16 -19.04 -5.88
N ARG A 265 13.17 -19.64 -5.24
CA ARG A 265 14.30 -20.25 -5.95
C ARG A 265 14.90 -21.37 -5.09
N GLU A 266 15.11 -22.53 -5.70
CA GLU A 266 15.76 -23.66 -5.02
C GLU A 266 17.16 -23.28 -4.53
N GLY A 267 17.52 -23.72 -3.32
CA GLY A 267 18.83 -23.42 -2.72
C GLY A 267 18.97 -22.01 -2.13
N THR A 268 17.91 -21.20 -2.13
CA THR A 268 17.92 -19.84 -1.52
C THR A 268 18.19 -19.92 -0.02
N ARG A 269 19.17 -19.14 0.45
CA ARG A 269 19.54 -19.06 1.87
C ARG A 269 18.81 -17.89 2.54
N SER A 270 18.45 -18.06 3.82
CA SER A 270 17.75 -17.03 4.60
C SER A 270 18.52 -15.71 4.72
N GLY A 271 19.85 -15.75 4.70
CA GLY A 271 20.70 -14.55 4.69
C GLY A 271 20.48 -13.68 3.46
N GLN A 272 20.44 -14.28 2.27
CA GLN A 272 20.25 -13.55 1.00
C GLN A 272 18.91 -12.81 0.98
N VAL A 273 17.84 -13.48 1.41
CA VAL A 273 16.50 -12.84 1.45
C VAL A 273 16.43 -11.76 2.52
N ARG A 274 17.04 -11.98 3.69
CA ARG A 274 17.07 -10.98 4.76
C ARG A 274 17.74 -9.67 4.32
N ASP A 275 18.76 -9.75 3.45
CA ASP A 275 19.44 -8.56 2.93
C ASP A 275 18.63 -7.83 1.86
N LEU A 276 17.75 -8.54 1.12
CA LEU A 276 16.87 -7.96 0.09
C LEU A 276 15.56 -7.40 0.65
N LEU A 277 15.01 -8.00 1.72
CA LEU A 277 13.69 -7.60 2.26
C LEU A 277 13.57 -6.11 2.59
N PRO A 278 14.56 -5.42 3.20
CA PRO A 278 14.46 -4.00 3.48
C PRO A 278 14.28 -3.14 2.23
N ASP A 279 14.91 -3.52 1.13
CA ASP A 279 14.78 -2.81 -0.15
C ASP A 279 13.42 -3.11 -0.80
N MET A 280 12.99 -4.37 -0.82
CA MET A 280 11.66 -4.76 -1.29
C MET A 280 10.53 -4.06 -0.53
N LEU A 281 10.62 -3.98 0.80
CA LEU A 281 9.64 -3.26 1.62
C LEU A 281 9.68 -1.74 1.37
N SER A 282 10.87 -1.20 1.12
CA SER A 282 11.04 0.21 0.77
C SER A 282 10.46 0.56 -0.60
N SER A 283 10.21 -0.42 -1.47
CA SER A 283 9.52 -0.22 -2.75
C SER A 283 8.03 0.09 -2.62
N TYR A 284 7.43 -0.25 -1.47
CA TYR A 284 5.99 -0.24 -1.27
C TYR A 284 5.20 -1.20 -2.18
N THR A 285 5.88 -2.16 -2.81
CA THR A 285 5.25 -3.19 -3.65
C THR A 285 4.90 -4.45 -2.86
N VAL A 286 5.54 -4.64 -1.69
CA VAL A 286 5.39 -5.79 -0.81
C VAL A 286 5.04 -5.34 0.60
N ASN A 287 4.09 -6.02 1.22
CA ASN A 287 3.78 -5.92 2.64
C ASN A 287 4.30 -7.16 3.38
N ILE A 288 4.69 -6.99 4.62
CA ILE A 288 5.21 -8.06 5.47
C ILE A 288 4.42 -8.18 6.77
N ALA A 289 4.04 -9.40 7.12
CA ALA A 289 3.56 -9.72 8.45
C ALA A 289 4.62 -10.54 9.19
N TYR A 290 5.07 -10.07 10.34
CA TYR A 290 6.02 -10.79 11.18
C TYR A 290 5.30 -11.67 12.20
N HIS A 291 5.89 -12.83 12.51
CA HIS A 291 5.41 -13.63 13.63
C HIS A 291 5.70 -12.91 14.96
N ALA A 292 4.69 -12.80 15.82
CA ALA A 292 4.83 -12.26 17.17
C ALA A 292 5.08 -13.41 18.16
N ASN A 293 6.26 -13.48 18.79
CA ASN A 293 6.59 -14.57 19.71
C ASN A 293 5.75 -14.54 20.98
N ASN A 294 5.40 -13.35 21.47
CA ASN A 294 4.57 -13.15 22.65
C ASN A 294 3.55 -12.05 22.37
N PRO A 295 2.38 -12.38 21.79
CA PRO A 295 1.37 -11.40 21.42
C PRO A 295 0.93 -10.51 22.58
N GLY A 296 1.07 -9.19 22.38
CA GLY A 296 0.74 -8.16 23.36
C GLY A 296 0.92 -6.78 22.78
N VAL A 297 0.76 -5.74 23.57
CA VAL A 297 1.10 -4.37 23.16
C VAL A 297 2.62 -4.28 22.98
N GLY A 298 3.04 -3.65 21.87
CA GLY A 298 4.47 -3.58 21.52
C GLY A 298 4.97 -4.81 20.78
N MET A 299 4.14 -5.46 19.95
CA MET A 299 4.49 -6.64 19.14
C MET A 299 5.77 -6.45 18.32
N ALA A 300 6.14 -5.21 17.97
CA ALA A 300 7.39 -4.92 17.30
C ALA A 300 8.65 -5.34 18.08
N LEU A 301 8.57 -5.40 19.42
CA LEU A 301 9.65 -5.86 20.30
C LEU A 301 9.77 -7.38 20.31
N GLU A 302 8.67 -8.07 20.04
CA GLU A 302 8.54 -9.53 20.11
C GLU A 302 8.49 -10.18 18.71
N LYS A 303 8.82 -9.41 17.65
CA LYS A 303 8.82 -9.92 16.28
C LYS A 303 9.94 -10.92 16.05
N ASP A 304 9.61 -12.02 15.40
CA ASP A 304 10.60 -12.96 14.86
C ASP A 304 10.97 -12.54 13.43
N ALA A 305 12.19 -12.04 13.25
CA ALA A 305 12.67 -11.60 11.94
C ALA A 305 12.91 -12.77 10.96
N GLY A 306 12.98 -14.01 11.44
CA GLY A 306 13.13 -15.21 10.61
C GLY A 306 11.81 -15.88 10.23
N ARG A 307 10.67 -15.41 10.79
CA ARG A 307 9.34 -15.96 10.53
C ARG A 307 8.41 -14.85 10.09
N TYR A 308 8.09 -14.81 8.81
CA TYR A 308 7.26 -13.78 8.21
C TYR A 308 6.43 -14.34 7.06
N LYS A 309 5.35 -13.67 6.74
CA LYS A 309 4.57 -13.82 5.52
C LYS A 309 4.72 -12.57 4.65
N LEU A 310 4.69 -12.76 3.33
CA LEU A 310 4.72 -11.68 2.36
C LEU A 310 3.38 -11.58 1.63
N PHE A 311 2.97 -10.35 1.37
CA PHE A 311 1.77 -9.99 0.63
C PHE A 311 2.13 -8.98 -0.43
N THR A 312 1.44 -8.96 -1.56
CA THR A 312 1.57 -7.84 -2.48
C THR A 312 0.86 -6.61 -1.91
N SER A 313 1.33 -5.43 -2.23
CA SER A 313 0.70 -4.19 -1.76
C SER A 313 -0.62 -3.88 -2.45
N ASP A 314 -0.93 -4.55 -3.56
CA ASP A 314 -2.15 -4.38 -4.34
C ASP A 314 -2.79 -5.73 -4.68
N VAL A 315 -4.08 -5.90 -4.37
CA VAL A 315 -4.80 -7.15 -4.60
C VAL A 315 -5.04 -7.43 -6.08
N GLY A 316 -5.19 -6.39 -6.91
CA GLY A 316 -5.34 -6.56 -8.34
C GLY A 316 -4.08 -7.13 -8.99
N LEU A 317 -2.91 -6.61 -8.60
CA LEU A 317 -1.62 -7.17 -9.03
C LEU A 317 -1.41 -8.59 -8.48
N PHE A 318 -1.85 -8.86 -7.24
CA PHE A 318 -1.85 -10.20 -6.69
C PHE A 318 -2.64 -11.19 -7.54
N VAL A 319 -3.86 -10.81 -7.97
CA VAL A 319 -4.70 -11.65 -8.83
C VAL A 319 -4.03 -11.89 -10.19
N THR A 320 -3.41 -10.86 -10.78
CA THR A 320 -2.65 -11.01 -12.03
C THR A 320 -1.49 -11.98 -11.88
N LEU A 321 -0.71 -11.90 -10.80
CA LEU A 321 0.38 -12.85 -10.51
C LEU A 321 -0.14 -14.27 -10.29
N ALA A 322 -1.26 -14.43 -9.57
CA ALA A 322 -1.84 -15.74 -9.27
C ALA A 322 -2.39 -16.48 -10.50
N PHE A 323 -2.79 -15.76 -11.56
CA PHE A 323 -3.36 -16.31 -12.79
C PHE A 323 -2.50 -16.02 -14.02
N ARG A 324 -1.17 -16.00 -13.88
CA ARG A 324 -0.20 -15.68 -14.94
C ARG A 324 0.15 -16.89 -15.85
N ASP A 325 -0.74 -17.88 -15.96
CA ASP A 325 -0.52 -19.09 -16.76
C ASP A 325 -0.42 -18.81 -18.29
N LYS A 326 -0.95 -17.67 -18.73
CA LYS A 326 -0.94 -17.19 -20.11
C LYS A 326 -0.53 -15.72 -20.16
N ASN A 327 -0.27 -15.21 -21.35
CA ASN A 327 0.04 -13.78 -21.57
C ASN A 327 -1.10 -12.82 -21.24
N TYR A 328 -2.30 -13.35 -20.97
CA TYR A 328 -3.47 -12.60 -20.49
C TYR A 328 -4.40 -13.53 -19.72
N THR A 329 -5.17 -12.97 -18.78
CA THR A 329 -6.19 -13.69 -18.07
C THR A 329 -7.54 -13.50 -18.76
N GLU A 330 -8.18 -14.61 -19.13
CA GLU A 330 -9.46 -14.57 -19.86
C GLU A 330 -10.57 -13.95 -19.02
N ASN A 331 -11.43 -13.14 -19.64
CA ASN A 331 -12.62 -12.57 -19.00
C ASN A 331 -13.52 -13.62 -18.33
N THR A 332 -13.51 -14.87 -18.82
CA THR A 332 -14.25 -15.99 -18.23
C THR A 332 -13.77 -16.33 -16.83
N ILE A 333 -12.45 -16.24 -16.56
CA ILE A 333 -11.87 -16.46 -15.22
C ILE A 333 -12.30 -15.32 -14.30
N TYR A 334 -12.18 -14.08 -14.75
CA TYR A 334 -12.61 -12.91 -13.98
C TYR A 334 -14.11 -12.94 -13.66
N ASN A 335 -14.95 -13.33 -14.61
CA ASN A 335 -16.39 -13.46 -14.36
C ASN A 335 -16.72 -14.55 -13.33
N LYS A 336 -15.97 -15.66 -13.31
CA LYS A 336 -16.12 -16.68 -12.28
C LYS A 336 -15.69 -16.18 -10.89
N LEU A 337 -14.60 -15.43 -10.81
CA LEU A 337 -14.15 -14.77 -9.57
C LEU A 337 -15.20 -13.77 -9.07
N LEU A 338 -15.70 -12.91 -9.95
CA LEU A 338 -16.72 -11.91 -9.64
C LEU A 338 -18.02 -12.54 -9.13
N SER A 339 -18.44 -13.68 -9.69
CA SER A 339 -19.66 -14.40 -9.32
C SER A 339 -19.48 -15.39 -8.16
N ASP A 340 -18.28 -15.53 -7.58
CA ASP A 340 -17.94 -16.51 -6.55
C ASP A 340 -18.17 -17.97 -6.99
N LYS A 341 -17.94 -18.26 -8.27
CA LYS A 341 -18.16 -19.56 -8.90
C LYS A 341 -16.88 -20.26 -9.35
N LEU A 342 -15.70 -19.70 -9.03
CA LEU A 342 -14.46 -20.38 -9.28
C LEU A 342 -14.29 -21.51 -8.24
N GLU A 343 -14.14 -22.74 -8.73
CA GLU A 343 -13.90 -23.94 -7.90
C GLU A 343 -12.44 -23.97 -7.40
N ALA A 344 -12.00 -22.91 -6.74
CA ALA A 344 -10.67 -22.79 -6.18
C ALA A 344 -10.76 -22.24 -4.75
N ASN A 345 -9.84 -22.67 -3.90
CA ASN A 345 -9.71 -22.06 -2.58
C ASN A 345 -9.11 -20.65 -2.75
N LEU A 346 -9.94 -19.63 -2.71
CA LEU A 346 -9.55 -18.22 -2.87
C LEU A 346 -9.19 -17.54 -1.53
N GLY A 347 -9.04 -18.31 -0.46
CA GLY A 347 -8.74 -17.77 0.88
C GLY A 347 -7.54 -16.83 0.87
N TYR A 348 -6.50 -17.17 0.13
CA TYR A 348 -5.26 -16.40 0.02
C TYR A 348 -5.46 -15.01 -0.64
N ILE A 349 -6.42 -14.85 -1.54
CA ILE A 349 -6.74 -13.52 -2.12
C ILE A 349 -7.39 -12.63 -1.06
N TYR A 350 -8.30 -13.20 -0.25
CA TYR A 350 -8.91 -12.47 0.86
C TYR A 350 -7.90 -12.11 1.95
N GLU A 351 -6.94 -12.98 2.23
CA GLU A 351 -5.86 -12.70 3.17
C GLU A 351 -4.98 -11.54 2.65
N ASN A 352 -4.62 -11.54 1.36
CA ASN A 352 -3.84 -10.46 0.76
C ASN A 352 -4.59 -9.11 0.78
N VAL A 353 -5.88 -9.07 0.44
CA VAL A 353 -6.63 -7.80 0.46
C VAL A 353 -6.84 -7.27 1.87
N VAL A 354 -7.00 -8.15 2.87
CA VAL A 354 -7.06 -7.74 4.28
C VAL A 354 -5.72 -7.15 4.72
N ALA A 355 -4.59 -7.79 4.36
CA ALA A 355 -3.25 -7.26 4.61
C ALA A 355 -3.08 -5.85 4.00
N GLN A 356 -3.45 -5.67 2.74
CA GLN A 356 -3.40 -4.37 2.05
C GLN A 356 -4.21 -3.30 2.80
N MET A 357 -5.47 -3.60 3.16
CA MET A 357 -6.34 -2.62 3.84
C MET A 357 -5.83 -2.26 5.24
N LEU A 358 -5.29 -3.22 5.98
CA LEU A 358 -4.71 -2.97 7.30
C LEU A 358 -3.44 -2.09 7.20
N VAL A 359 -2.58 -2.32 6.20
CA VAL A 359 -1.39 -1.50 5.96
C VAL A 359 -1.76 -0.09 5.51
N ALA A 360 -2.73 0.06 4.60
CA ALA A 360 -3.21 1.37 4.15
C ALA A 360 -3.76 2.23 5.31
N LYS A 361 -4.19 1.59 6.38
CA LYS A 361 -4.64 2.23 7.63
C LYS A 361 -3.49 2.57 8.60
N GLY A 362 -2.25 2.27 8.25
CA GLY A 362 -1.06 2.54 9.06
C GLY A 362 -0.68 1.42 10.03
N ASN A 363 -1.29 0.23 9.95
CA ASN A 363 -0.93 -0.88 10.81
C ASN A 363 0.34 -1.58 10.32
N ASN A 364 1.24 -1.91 11.25
CA ASN A 364 2.22 -2.96 11.02
C ASN A 364 1.54 -4.32 11.19
N LEU A 365 1.80 -5.24 10.27
CA LEU A 365 1.16 -6.55 10.30
C LEU A 365 1.95 -7.53 11.17
N PHE A 366 1.23 -8.24 12.03
CA PHE A 366 1.73 -9.35 12.81
C PHE A 366 0.77 -10.53 12.67
N TYR A 367 1.30 -11.75 12.79
CA TYR A 367 0.53 -12.99 12.86
C TYR A 367 1.05 -13.86 14.01
N TYR A 368 0.33 -14.92 14.33
CA TYR A 368 0.73 -15.84 15.39
C TYR A 368 0.43 -17.28 15.02
N THR A 369 1.34 -18.19 15.37
CA THR A 369 1.11 -19.63 15.25
C THR A 369 1.38 -20.32 16.58
N MET A 370 0.63 -21.38 16.87
CA MET A 370 0.82 -22.24 18.03
C MET A 370 0.57 -23.71 17.66
N GLU A 371 1.23 -24.61 18.39
CA GLU A 371 1.05 -26.03 18.22
C GLU A 371 -0.36 -26.46 18.64
N SER A 372 -0.91 -27.46 17.95
CA SER A 372 -2.16 -28.08 18.31
C SER A 372 -1.90 -29.24 19.25
N ASP A 373 -2.61 -29.30 20.38
CA ASP A 373 -2.48 -30.40 21.36
C ASP A 373 -2.96 -31.77 20.79
N SER A 374 -3.68 -31.78 19.67
CA SER A 374 -4.34 -32.95 19.13
C SER A 374 -3.91 -33.36 17.71
N SER A 375 -3.05 -32.60 17.05
CA SER A 375 -2.64 -32.86 15.66
C SER A 375 -1.29 -32.19 15.33
N ASN A 376 -0.63 -32.66 14.25
CA ASN A 376 0.59 -32.01 13.72
C ASN A 376 0.30 -30.69 13.00
N HIS A 377 -0.93 -30.19 13.03
CA HIS A 377 -1.31 -28.90 12.42
C HIS A 377 -1.06 -27.75 13.39
N LEU A 378 -0.54 -26.65 12.90
CA LEU A 378 -0.43 -25.41 13.65
C LEU A 378 -1.80 -24.68 13.65
N TYR A 379 -2.20 -24.17 14.80
CA TYR A 379 -3.21 -23.13 14.86
C TYR A 379 -2.58 -21.80 14.45
N GLU A 380 -3.26 -21.05 13.63
CA GLU A 380 -2.79 -19.76 13.12
C GLU A 380 -3.83 -18.67 13.32
N ILE A 381 -3.37 -17.48 13.67
CA ILE A 381 -4.13 -16.23 13.65
C ILE A 381 -3.52 -15.39 12.53
N ASP A 382 -4.31 -15.07 11.52
CA ASP A 382 -3.84 -14.45 10.27
C ASP A 382 -3.27 -13.06 10.51
N PHE A 383 -3.95 -12.24 11.34
CA PHE A 383 -3.45 -10.92 11.69
C PHE A 383 -3.70 -10.58 13.16
N LEU A 384 -2.78 -9.79 13.71
CA LEU A 384 -2.88 -9.17 15.02
C LEU A 384 -2.73 -7.66 14.86
N THR A 385 -3.69 -6.91 15.38
CA THR A 385 -3.62 -5.46 15.49
C THR A 385 -3.67 -5.04 16.96
N SER A 386 -3.27 -3.81 17.27
CA SER A 386 -3.34 -3.28 18.64
C SER A 386 -4.32 -2.11 18.72
N VAL A 387 -5.12 -2.09 19.78
CA VAL A 387 -6.04 -0.99 20.09
C VAL A 387 -5.85 -0.62 21.56
N GLY A 388 -5.36 0.61 21.80
CA GLY A 388 -5.00 1.05 23.14
C GLY A 388 -3.91 0.16 23.76
N ASN A 389 -4.20 -0.45 24.89
CA ASN A 389 -3.29 -1.35 25.61
C ASN A 389 -3.58 -2.85 25.39
N LYS A 390 -4.35 -3.19 24.36
CA LYS A 390 -4.77 -4.57 24.05
C LYS A 390 -4.58 -4.92 22.59
N ILE A 391 -4.72 -6.21 22.27
CA ILE A 391 -4.61 -6.75 20.92
C ILE A 391 -5.97 -7.22 20.43
N CYS A 392 -6.14 -7.16 19.11
CA CYS A 392 -7.32 -7.65 18.42
C CYS A 392 -6.87 -8.70 17.40
N PRO A 393 -7.12 -10.00 17.65
CA PRO A 393 -6.89 -11.05 16.68
C PRO A 393 -7.91 -10.99 15.56
N ILE A 394 -7.45 -11.20 14.32
CA ILE A 394 -8.25 -11.20 13.11
C ILE A 394 -7.98 -12.52 12.38
N GLU A 395 -9.02 -13.29 12.13
CA GLU A 395 -9.00 -14.50 11.32
C GLU A 395 -9.77 -14.26 10.03
N VAL A 396 -9.20 -14.64 8.87
CA VAL A 396 -9.80 -14.43 7.55
C VAL A 396 -10.34 -15.72 6.99
N LYS A 397 -11.64 -15.75 6.60
CA LYS A 397 -12.33 -16.94 6.10
C LYS A 397 -13.07 -16.63 4.80
N SER A 398 -12.67 -17.23 3.70
CA SER A 398 -13.40 -17.15 2.42
C SER A 398 -14.59 -18.13 2.35
N GLY A 399 -14.55 -19.24 3.09
CA GLY A 399 -15.53 -20.33 3.07
C GLY A 399 -16.22 -20.55 4.42
N ASN A 400 -15.93 -21.66 5.09
CA ASN A 400 -16.56 -22.04 6.37
C ASN A 400 -16.07 -21.14 7.53
N TYR A 401 -16.74 -20.01 7.74
CA TYR A 401 -16.41 -19.02 8.77
C TYR A 401 -16.76 -19.45 10.20
N ARG A 402 -17.53 -20.54 10.37
CA ARG A 402 -17.90 -21.06 11.70
C ARG A 402 -16.81 -21.89 12.36
N GLY A 403 -15.84 -22.36 11.57
CA GLY A 403 -14.68 -23.08 12.08
C GLY A 403 -13.55 -22.12 12.44
N HIS A 404 -13.48 -21.65 13.70
CA HIS A 404 -12.49 -20.68 14.19
C HIS A 404 -11.76 -21.18 15.45
N LYS A 405 -11.46 -22.49 15.50
CA LYS A 405 -10.80 -23.12 16.64
C LYS A 405 -9.46 -22.47 17.01
N SER A 406 -8.70 -22.01 16.01
CA SER A 406 -7.44 -21.28 16.24
C SER A 406 -7.68 -20.00 17.04
N LEU A 407 -8.72 -19.24 16.69
CA LEU A 407 -9.10 -18.01 17.38
C LEU A 407 -9.54 -18.29 18.82
N ASP A 408 -10.32 -19.35 19.05
CA ASP A 408 -10.78 -19.71 20.39
C ASP A 408 -9.60 -20.09 21.30
N VAL A 409 -8.71 -20.97 20.86
CA VAL A 409 -7.54 -21.39 21.64
C VAL A 409 -6.60 -20.20 21.88
N PHE A 410 -6.39 -19.34 20.89
CA PHE A 410 -5.60 -18.12 21.07
C PHE A 410 -6.21 -17.19 22.12
N CYS A 411 -7.53 -17.00 22.05
CA CYS A 411 -8.25 -16.11 22.95
C CYS A 411 -8.27 -16.61 24.39
N ASP A 412 -8.32 -17.90 24.59
CA ASP A 412 -8.21 -18.50 25.93
C ASP A 412 -6.79 -18.32 26.51
N LYS A 413 -5.77 -18.56 25.69
CA LYS A 413 -4.37 -18.41 26.09
C LYS A 413 -4.00 -16.96 26.47
N PHE A 414 -4.51 -15.97 25.72
CA PHE A 414 -4.17 -14.56 25.89
C PHE A 414 -5.32 -13.70 26.40
N ARG A 415 -6.28 -14.29 27.11
CA ARG A 415 -7.57 -13.70 27.51
C ARG A 415 -7.48 -12.30 28.09
N SER A 416 -6.49 -12.04 28.96
CA SER A 416 -6.31 -10.73 29.60
C SER A 416 -5.80 -9.63 28.66
N ARG A 417 -5.23 -10.01 27.51
CA ARG A 417 -4.61 -9.09 26.54
C ARG A 417 -5.53 -8.71 25.38
N ILE A 418 -6.70 -9.35 25.26
CA ILE A 418 -7.59 -9.19 24.10
C ILE A 418 -8.66 -8.14 24.38
N CYS A 419 -8.94 -7.27 23.39
CA CYS A 419 -10.06 -6.33 23.42
C CYS A 419 -11.27 -6.84 22.61
N GLU A 420 -11.10 -6.97 21.30
CA GLU A 420 -12.13 -7.45 20.36
C GLU A 420 -11.57 -8.62 19.58
N LYS A 421 -12.45 -9.47 19.07
CA LYS A 421 -12.11 -10.66 18.28
C LYS A 421 -12.85 -10.56 16.94
N TYR A 422 -12.14 -10.72 15.85
CA TYR A 422 -12.72 -10.58 14.52
C TYR A 422 -12.56 -11.85 13.69
N VAL A 423 -13.64 -12.25 13.03
CA VAL A 423 -13.63 -13.18 11.91
C VAL A 423 -14.07 -12.39 10.68
N VAL A 424 -13.13 -12.13 9.77
CA VAL A 424 -13.40 -11.49 8.48
C VAL A 424 -13.89 -12.54 7.49
N HIS A 425 -15.04 -12.32 6.87
CA HIS A 425 -15.64 -13.30 5.98
C HIS A 425 -16.50 -12.68 4.88
N THR A 426 -17.16 -13.53 4.06
CA THR A 426 -17.95 -13.10 2.90
C THR A 426 -19.45 -12.98 3.17
N LYS A 427 -19.91 -13.19 4.41
CA LYS A 427 -21.32 -13.03 4.80
C LYS A 427 -21.55 -11.72 5.52
N ASP A 428 -22.82 -11.35 5.76
CA ASP A 428 -23.18 -10.12 6.45
C ASP A 428 -22.73 -10.12 7.92
N TYR A 429 -22.69 -8.93 8.51
CA TYR A 429 -22.27 -8.73 9.91
C TYR A 429 -23.09 -9.57 10.88
N LYS A 430 -22.40 -10.20 11.83
CA LYS A 430 -22.99 -10.91 12.96
C LYS A 430 -22.11 -10.75 14.19
N ARG A 431 -22.70 -10.70 15.37
CA ARG A 431 -21.96 -10.81 16.64
C ARG A 431 -22.49 -12.00 17.43
N GLU A 432 -21.59 -12.90 17.83
CA GLU A 432 -21.95 -14.12 18.55
C GLU A 432 -20.78 -14.52 19.47
N ASN A 433 -21.07 -14.92 20.70
CA ASN A 433 -20.09 -15.38 21.70
C ASN A 433 -18.88 -14.42 21.90
N GLY A 434 -19.12 -13.11 21.79
CA GLY A 434 -18.05 -12.10 21.93
C GLY A 434 -17.15 -11.97 20.71
N ILE A 435 -17.44 -12.67 19.60
CA ILE A 435 -16.75 -12.56 18.32
C ILE A 435 -17.58 -11.69 17.39
N SER A 436 -16.93 -10.73 16.73
CA SER A 436 -17.51 -9.92 15.66
C SER A 436 -17.16 -10.57 14.31
N TYR A 437 -18.16 -11.15 13.67
CA TYR A 437 -18.09 -11.66 12.30
C TYR A 437 -18.37 -10.50 11.36
N ILE A 438 -17.37 -10.05 10.63
CA ILE A 438 -17.47 -8.86 9.79
C ILE A 438 -17.29 -9.20 8.31
N PRO A 439 -18.13 -8.67 7.41
CA PRO A 439 -17.86 -8.78 5.99
C PRO A 439 -16.57 -8.06 5.63
N VAL A 440 -15.84 -8.62 4.68
CA VAL A 440 -14.49 -8.14 4.31
C VAL A 440 -14.47 -6.65 3.89
N TYR A 441 -15.54 -6.12 3.33
CA TYR A 441 -15.64 -4.71 2.96
C TYR A 441 -15.70 -3.75 4.16
N MET A 442 -15.84 -4.26 5.39
CA MET A 442 -15.79 -3.45 6.62
C MET A 442 -14.37 -3.30 7.19
N VAL A 443 -13.39 -4.08 6.72
CA VAL A 443 -12.00 -4.04 7.21
C VAL A 443 -11.37 -2.63 7.19
N PRO A 444 -11.60 -1.77 6.18
CA PRO A 444 -11.08 -0.39 6.20
C PRO A 444 -11.53 0.44 7.41
N PHE A 445 -12.56 0.01 8.11
CA PHE A 445 -13.16 0.72 9.25
C PHE A 445 -12.89 0.05 10.62
N LEU A 446 -12.03 -1.01 10.64
CA LEU A 446 -11.58 -1.66 11.88
C LEU A 446 -10.75 -0.73 12.77
#